data_f29483993a02f8595addcee64dabd01a
#
_entry.id   f29483993a02f8595addcee64dabd01a
#
_cell.length_a   1.000
_cell.length_b   1.000
_cell.length_c   1.000
_cell.angle_alpha   90.00
_cell.angle_beta   90.00
_cell.angle_gamma   90.00
#
_symmetry.space_group_name_H-M   'P 1'
#
loop_
_entity.id
_entity.type
_entity.pdbx_description
1 polymer ?
#
loop_
_entity_poly.entity_id
_entity_poly.type
_entity_poly.pdbx_seq_one_letter_code
_entity_poly.pdbx_strand_id
1 'polypeptide(L)'
;MRKIFSLIFCLAGFGLPVFHSFSAEGGIEIAGPTRHSLVSEIEVADAKESIWIAWRIQRDFGWHTYWLHPGDVGVPPSVEWILPEGVTAGPLLFPVPKRVKMGQIGAHGHHDETLFLCELTFSDTYKLTDDLIIEAKVAWLACSKTCLPGYANLSLTIPVG
;
A
#
# COMPACT_ATOMS: atom_id res chain seq x y z
N MET A 1 39.09 35.82 -38.30
CA MET A 1 37.93 36.20 -37.43
C MET A 1 36.96 35.00 -37.38
N ARG A 2 37.11 34.14 -36.35
CA ARG A 2 36.22 32.95 -36.16
C ARG A 2 35.16 33.34 -35.13
N LYS A 3 33.90 33.34 -35.56
CA LYS A 3 32.73 33.53 -34.68
C LYS A 3 32.44 32.21 -33.98
N ILE A 4 32.57 32.19 -32.68
CA ILE A 4 32.21 31.09 -31.79
C ILE A 4 30.70 31.25 -31.52
N PHE A 5 29.89 30.32 -32.04
CA PHE A 5 28.46 30.18 -31.69
C PHE A 5 28.40 29.40 -30.38
N SER A 6 28.00 30.07 -29.31
CA SER A 6 27.72 29.44 -28.01
C SER A 6 26.33 28.84 -28.08
N LEU A 7 26.24 27.50 -28.14
CA LEU A 7 24.99 26.76 -28.05
C LEU A 7 24.61 26.66 -26.55
N ILE A 8 23.60 27.41 -26.14
CA ILE A 8 23.01 27.26 -24.81
C ILE A 8 22.14 25.99 -24.87
N PHE A 9 22.60 24.93 -24.25
CA PHE A 9 21.83 23.70 -24.05
C PHE A 9 20.86 23.90 -22.88
N CYS A 10 19.61 24.15 -23.23
CA CYS A 10 18.52 24.22 -22.26
C CYS A 10 18.22 22.76 -21.79
N LEU A 11 18.75 22.37 -20.62
CA LEU A 11 18.40 21.14 -19.96
C LEU A 11 16.96 21.24 -19.46
N ALA A 12 16.02 20.82 -20.30
CA ALA A 12 14.66 20.53 -19.85
C ALA A 12 14.73 19.34 -18.87
N GLY A 13 14.55 19.63 -17.59
CA GLY A 13 14.45 18.62 -16.54
C GLY A 13 13.23 17.74 -16.78
N PHE A 14 13.40 16.63 -17.48
CA PHE A 14 12.45 15.53 -17.49
C PHE A 14 12.48 14.93 -16.08
N GLY A 15 11.49 15.27 -15.27
CA GLY A 15 11.19 14.52 -14.07
C GLY A 15 10.87 13.08 -14.47
N LEU A 16 11.83 12.18 -14.25
CA LEU A 16 11.59 10.75 -14.41
C LEU A 16 10.45 10.35 -13.46
N PRO A 17 9.44 9.62 -13.94
CA PRO A 17 8.43 9.07 -13.04
C PRO A 17 9.15 8.18 -12.03
N VAL A 18 8.94 8.46 -10.75
CA VAL A 18 9.40 7.59 -9.66
C VAL A 18 8.55 6.33 -9.72
N PHE A 19 9.03 5.31 -10.41
CA PHE A 19 8.44 3.98 -10.32
C PHE A 19 8.74 3.45 -8.92
N HIS A 20 7.71 3.33 -8.10
CA HIS A 20 7.82 2.54 -6.88
C HIS A 20 7.94 1.08 -7.30
N SER A 21 9.16 0.57 -7.24
CA SER A 21 9.43 -0.85 -7.50
C SER A 21 9.15 -1.60 -6.20
N PHE A 22 8.12 -2.42 -6.21
CA PHE A 22 7.94 -3.45 -5.17
C PHE A 22 8.73 -4.68 -5.62
N SER A 23 9.30 -5.39 -4.67
CA SER A 23 10.07 -6.57 -4.97
C SER A 23 9.18 -7.79 -5.17
N ALA A 24 8.09 -7.91 -4.40
CA ALA A 24 7.06 -8.93 -4.61
C ALA A 24 5.65 -8.35 -4.47
N GLU A 25 4.71 -8.88 -5.23
CA GLU A 25 3.29 -8.51 -5.18
C GLU A 25 2.42 -9.77 -5.25
N GLY A 26 1.42 -9.85 -4.38
CA GLY A 26 0.41 -10.90 -4.38
C GLY A 26 -0.65 -10.70 -5.45
N GLY A 27 -1.62 -11.61 -5.48
CA GLY A 27 -2.77 -11.50 -6.38
C GLY A 27 -3.56 -10.20 -6.15
N ILE A 28 -4.07 -9.62 -7.24
CA ILE A 28 -4.87 -8.39 -7.19
C ILE A 28 -6.35 -8.78 -7.04
N GLU A 29 -6.97 -8.34 -5.95
CA GLU A 29 -8.40 -8.47 -5.70
C GLU A 29 -9.13 -7.18 -6.12
N ILE A 30 -10.16 -7.32 -6.96
CA ILE A 30 -10.97 -6.19 -7.46
C ILE A 30 -12.31 -6.20 -6.76
N ALA A 31 -12.63 -5.11 -6.07
CA ALA A 31 -13.91 -4.94 -5.37
C ALA A 31 -14.52 -3.57 -5.69
N GLY A 32 -15.47 -3.55 -6.61
CA GLY A 32 -16.09 -2.33 -7.09
C GLY A 32 -15.05 -1.34 -7.65
N PRO A 33 -14.99 -0.11 -7.11
CA PRO A 33 -14.07 0.93 -7.60
C PRO A 33 -12.66 0.84 -7.02
N THR A 34 -12.31 -0.29 -6.40
CA THR A 34 -11.02 -0.45 -5.71
C THR A 34 -10.31 -1.74 -6.11
N ARG A 35 -8.98 -1.71 -6.11
CA ARG A 35 -8.08 -2.84 -6.34
C ARG A 35 -7.15 -2.96 -5.16
N HIS A 36 -6.91 -4.18 -4.72
CA HIS A 36 -6.17 -4.48 -3.50
C HIS A 36 -5.14 -5.55 -3.76
N SER A 37 -3.94 -5.38 -3.21
CA SER A 37 -2.90 -6.41 -3.16
C SER A 37 -2.06 -6.25 -1.91
N LEU A 38 -1.32 -7.30 -1.54
CA LEU A 38 -0.19 -7.21 -0.63
C LEU A 38 1.08 -7.08 -1.45
N VAL A 39 1.99 -6.21 -1.01
CA VAL A 39 3.29 -6.01 -1.64
C VAL A 39 4.39 -6.06 -0.59
N SER A 40 5.60 -6.45 -0.98
CA SER A 40 6.78 -6.53 -0.12
C SER A 40 7.92 -5.68 -0.66
N GLU A 41 8.79 -5.21 0.22
CA GLU A 41 10.06 -4.57 -0.15
C GLU A 41 11.11 -5.57 -0.62
N ILE A 42 10.94 -6.87 -0.34
CA ILE A 42 11.91 -7.93 -0.66
C ILE A 42 11.30 -8.98 -1.59
N GLU A 43 12.14 -9.60 -2.42
CA GLU A 43 11.77 -10.72 -3.30
C GLU A 43 11.97 -12.09 -2.64
N VAL A 44 12.91 -12.14 -1.70
CA VAL A 44 13.35 -13.37 -1.02
C VAL A 44 13.38 -13.11 0.47
N ALA A 45 12.75 -13.97 1.26
CA ALA A 45 12.67 -13.83 2.70
C ALA A 45 13.92 -14.38 3.40
N ASP A 46 14.42 -13.64 4.40
CA ASP A 46 15.39 -14.09 5.41
C ASP A 46 14.80 -13.76 6.79
N ALA A 47 14.59 -14.77 7.62
CA ALA A 47 13.98 -14.60 8.95
C ALA A 47 14.91 -13.95 10.00
N LYS A 48 16.07 -13.46 9.62
CA LYS A 48 17.01 -12.78 10.53
C LYS A 48 16.69 -11.31 10.74
N GLU A 49 15.98 -10.72 9.82
CA GLU A 49 15.64 -9.29 9.85
C GLU A 49 14.13 -9.11 9.74
N SER A 50 13.60 -8.02 10.30
CA SER A 50 12.21 -7.64 10.04
C SER A 50 12.05 -7.28 8.58
N ILE A 51 10.83 -7.46 8.05
CA ILE A 51 10.50 -7.11 6.67
C ILE A 51 9.31 -6.16 6.64
N TRP A 52 9.31 -5.26 5.67
CA TRP A 52 8.19 -4.38 5.43
C TRP A 52 7.30 -4.93 4.32
N ILE A 53 6.02 -4.99 4.63
CA ILE A 53 4.96 -5.26 3.68
C ILE A 53 3.98 -4.11 3.64
N ALA A 54 3.18 -4.03 2.59
CA ALA A 54 2.11 -3.06 2.52
C ALA A 54 0.83 -3.67 1.97
N TRP A 55 -0.30 -3.21 2.52
CA TRP A 55 -1.58 -3.32 1.86
C TRP A 55 -1.71 -2.15 0.87
N ARG A 56 -1.70 -2.46 -0.42
CA ARG A 56 -1.86 -1.53 -1.52
C ARG A 56 -3.32 -1.41 -1.88
N ILE A 57 -3.83 -0.18 -1.92
CA ILE A 57 -5.17 0.14 -2.40
C ILE A 57 -5.06 1.11 -3.57
N GLN A 58 -5.59 0.73 -4.73
CA GLN A 58 -5.78 1.62 -5.87
C GLN A 58 -7.27 1.90 -6.03
N ARG A 59 -7.63 3.15 -6.27
CA ARG A 59 -9.03 3.61 -6.40
C ARG A 59 -9.28 4.16 -7.79
N ASP A 60 -10.48 3.94 -8.31
CA ASP A 60 -10.91 4.60 -9.53
C ASP A 60 -11.04 6.10 -9.31
N PHE A 61 -10.93 6.86 -10.40
CA PHE A 61 -11.03 8.31 -10.35
C PHE A 61 -12.34 8.78 -9.68
N GLY A 62 -12.21 9.72 -8.76
CA GLY A 62 -13.35 10.29 -8.00
C GLY A 62 -13.78 9.48 -6.79
N TRP A 63 -13.15 8.33 -6.52
CA TRP A 63 -13.36 7.55 -5.30
C TRP A 63 -12.27 7.82 -4.26
N HIS A 64 -12.63 7.68 -2.98
CA HIS A 64 -11.72 7.79 -1.85
C HIS A 64 -12.03 6.72 -0.80
N THR A 65 -11.04 6.40 0.02
CA THR A 65 -11.21 5.66 1.28
C THR A 65 -10.72 6.55 2.42
N TYR A 66 -10.95 6.12 3.66
CA TYR A 66 -10.74 6.96 4.82
C TYR A 66 -9.37 6.73 5.48
N TRP A 67 -8.96 7.70 6.27
CA TRP A 67 -7.78 7.65 7.12
C TRP A 67 -8.13 7.07 8.50
N LEU A 68 -7.12 6.85 9.36
CA LEU A 68 -7.27 6.34 10.73
C LEU A 68 -8.28 7.16 11.56
N HIS A 69 -8.24 8.48 11.40
CA HIS A 69 -9.17 9.42 12.03
C HIS A 69 -9.90 10.21 10.95
N PRO A 70 -11.00 9.66 10.41
CA PRO A 70 -11.66 10.24 9.24
C PRO A 70 -12.36 11.56 9.52
N GLY A 71 -12.75 11.84 10.76
CA GLY A 71 -13.56 13.00 11.16
C GLY A 71 -15.02 12.63 11.37
N ASP A 72 -15.94 13.49 10.91
CA ASP A 72 -17.37 13.34 11.19
C ASP A 72 -18.07 12.26 10.33
N VAL A 73 -17.40 11.74 9.31
CA VAL A 73 -17.93 10.74 8.39
C VAL A 73 -16.84 9.78 7.95
N GLY A 74 -17.22 8.53 7.70
CA GLY A 74 -16.33 7.49 7.20
C GLY A 74 -15.91 6.46 8.24
N VAL A 75 -15.29 5.39 7.76
CA VAL A 75 -14.77 4.29 8.57
C VAL A 75 -13.33 4.02 8.12
N PRO A 76 -12.36 3.96 9.04
CA PRO A 76 -10.98 3.64 8.69
C PRO A 76 -10.87 2.23 8.12
N PRO A 77 -9.94 2.01 7.17
CA PRO A 77 -9.57 0.66 6.74
C PRO A 77 -9.02 -0.16 7.90
N SER A 78 -9.28 -1.47 7.86
CA SER A 78 -8.80 -2.41 8.87
C SER A 78 -8.23 -3.67 8.24
N VAL A 79 -7.31 -4.32 8.94
CA VAL A 79 -6.66 -5.56 8.54
C VAL A 79 -6.63 -6.54 9.71
N GLU A 80 -6.94 -7.80 9.41
CA GLU A 80 -6.70 -8.96 10.26
C GLU A 80 -5.64 -9.81 9.56
N TRP A 81 -4.44 -9.87 10.14
CA TRP A 81 -3.34 -10.64 9.61
C TRP A 81 -3.46 -12.12 9.97
N ILE A 82 -3.21 -13.00 9.01
CA ILE A 82 -3.10 -14.44 9.18
C ILE A 82 -1.67 -14.80 8.80
N LEU A 83 -0.86 -15.07 9.82
CA LEU A 83 0.59 -15.25 9.70
C LEU A 83 1.01 -16.62 10.22
N PRO A 84 2.14 -17.16 9.75
CA PRO A 84 2.73 -18.35 10.32
C PRO A 84 3.07 -18.16 11.82
N GLU A 85 3.08 -19.26 12.57
CA GLU A 85 3.50 -19.24 13.97
C GLU A 85 4.94 -18.69 14.09
N GLY A 86 5.15 -17.76 15.02
CA GLY A 86 6.44 -17.08 15.19
C GLY A 86 6.66 -15.84 14.34
N VAL A 87 5.70 -15.46 13.48
CA VAL A 87 5.69 -14.19 12.75
C VAL A 87 4.67 -13.27 13.39
N THR A 88 5.05 -12.02 13.64
CA THR A 88 4.19 -11.02 14.28
C THR A 88 4.11 -9.77 13.41
N ALA A 89 2.90 -9.25 13.22
CA ALA A 89 2.67 -7.97 12.55
C ALA A 89 2.69 -6.83 13.56
N GLY A 90 3.40 -5.76 13.21
CA GLY A 90 3.32 -4.48 13.88
C GLY A 90 2.01 -3.73 13.56
N PRO A 91 1.88 -2.48 14.01
CA PRO A 91 0.71 -1.66 13.70
C PRO A 91 0.65 -1.33 12.21
N LEU A 92 -0.58 -1.24 11.68
CA LEU A 92 -0.80 -0.71 10.32
C LEU A 92 -0.51 0.79 10.31
N LEU A 93 0.46 1.22 9.50
CA LEU A 93 0.86 2.61 9.38
C LEU A 93 0.09 3.29 8.25
N PHE A 94 -0.59 4.37 8.60
CA PHE A 94 -1.39 5.16 7.69
C PHE A 94 -0.56 6.34 7.16
N PRO A 95 -0.44 6.51 5.83
CA PRO A 95 0.19 7.70 5.27
C PRO A 95 -0.55 8.98 5.65
N VAL A 96 0.11 10.12 5.47
CA VAL A 96 -0.51 11.43 5.70
C VAL A 96 -1.77 11.57 4.83
N PRO A 97 -2.93 11.88 5.41
CA PRO A 97 -4.18 11.94 4.67
C PRO A 97 -4.30 13.21 3.83
N LYS A 98 -5.14 13.11 2.82
CA LYS A 98 -5.68 14.27 2.09
C LYS A 98 -7.07 14.61 2.64
N ARG A 99 -7.51 15.85 2.38
CA ARG A 99 -8.90 16.22 2.63
C ARG A 99 -9.79 15.59 1.57
N VAL A 100 -10.77 14.81 2.00
CA VAL A 100 -11.80 14.22 1.14
C VAL A 100 -13.16 14.78 1.51
N LYS A 101 -14.17 14.61 0.64
CA LYS A 101 -15.52 15.11 0.90
C LYS A 101 -16.56 14.02 0.62
N MET A 102 -17.52 13.93 1.52
CA MET A 102 -18.77 13.21 1.30
C MET A 102 -19.91 14.21 1.29
N GLY A 103 -20.36 14.60 0.10
CA GLY A 103 -21.27 15.72 -0.08
C GLY A 103 -20.66 17.03 0.44
N GLN A 104 -21.27 17.63 1.46
CA GLN A 104 -20.77 18.86 2.10
C GLN A 104 -19.87 18.59 3.32
N ILE A 105 -19.77 17.34 3.76
CA ILE A 105 -19.01 16.95 4.95
C ILE A 105 -17.55 16.69 4.54
N GLY A 106 -16.62 17.36 5.23
CA GLY A 106 -15.19 17.16 5.06
C GLY A 106 -14.72 15.99 5.93
N ALA A 107 -13.81 15.19 5.39
CA ALA A 107 -13.17 14.09 6.08
C ALA A 107 -11.69 13.98 5.71
N HIS A 108 -10.97 13.07 6.35
CA HIS A 108 -9.60 12.73 6.04
C HIS A 108 -9.53 11.34 5.40
N GLY A 109 -8.81 11.24 4.30
CA GLY A 109 -8.73 9.99 3.54
C GLY A 109 -7.69 10.03 2.43
N HIS A 110 -7.84 9.12 1.49
CA HIS A 110 -6.89 8.92 0.40
C HIS A 110 -7.62 8.73 -0.93
N HIS A 111 -7.07 9.33 -1.97
CA HIS A 111 -7.42 9.10 -3.37
C HIS A 111 -6.32 8.27 -4.07
N ASP A 112 -6.55 7.92 -5.32
CA ASP A 112 -5.59 7.27 -6.21
C ASP A 112 -5.01 5.98 -5.60
N GLU A 113 -3.73 5.94 -5.35
CA GLU A 113 -3.03 4.81 -4.74
C GLU A 113 -2.57 5.16 -3.32
N THR A 114 -2.62 4.16 -2.44
CA THR A 114 -2.11 4.27 -1.06
C THR A 114 -1.51 2.94 -0.62
N LEU A 115 -0.38 3.03 0.07
CA LEU A 115 0.29 1.92 0.73
C LEU A 115 0.15 2.07 2.24
N PHE A 116 -0.52 1.12 2.87
CA PHE A 116 -0.59 1.00 4.32
C PHE A 116 0.51 0.03 4.76
N LEU A 117 1.56 0.55 5.38
CA LEU A 117 2.74 -0.23 5.72
C LEU A 117 2.54 -1.02 7.01
N CYS A 118 3.16 -2.17 7.08
CA CYS A 118 3.24 -3.00 8.28
C CYS A 118 4.61 -3.67 8.35
N GLU A 119 5.25 -3.60 9.50
CA GLU A 119 6.48 -4.35 9.77
C GLU A 119 6.14 -5.74 10.29
N LEU A 120 6.72 -6.76 9.69
CA LEU A 120 6.67 -8.13 10.20
C LEU A 120 7.98 -8.45 10.91
N THR A 121 7.88 -9.00 12.11
CA THR A 121 9.02 -9.44 12.92
C THR A 121 8.94 -10.95 13.15
N PHE A 122 10.10 -11.57 13.30
CA PHE A 122 10.24 -12.99 13.53
C PHE A 122 10.70 -13.25 14.98
N SER A 123 10.18 -14.32 15.59
CA SER A 123 10.68 -14.74 16.89
C SER A 123 12.09 -15.35 16.75
N ASP A 124 12.90 -15.31 17.81
CA ASP A 124 14.27 -15.85 17.84
C ASP A 124 14.34 -17.35 17.48
N THR A 125 13.24 -18.06 17.66
CA THR A 125 13.12 -19.50 17.38
C THR A 125 12.52 -19.80 16.01
N TYR A 126 12.06 -18.77 15.28
CA TYR A 126 11.45 -18.96 13.97
C TYR A 126 12.50 -19.45 12.97
N LYS A 127 12.17 -20.50 12.24
CA LYS A 127 13.00 -21.03 11.16
C LYS A 127 12.20 -20.96 9.87
N LEU A 128 12.68 -20.15 8.96
CA LEU A 128 12.13 -20.04 7.62
C LEU A 128 12.68 -21.22 6.78
N THR A 129 11.89 -22.29 6.65
CA THR A 129 12.26 -23.50 5.89
C THR A 129 11.49 -23.62 4.57
N ASP A 130 10.39 -22.90 4.48
CA ASP A 130 9.48 -22.90 3.35
C ASP A 130 9.14 -21.45 3.00
N ASP A 131 8.47 -21.24 1.87
CA ASP A 131 8.02 -19.92 1.44
C ASP A 131 7.19 -19.24 2.54
N LEU A 132 7.45 -17.95 2.75
CA LEU A 132 6.70 -17.14 3.71
C LEU A 132 5.34 -16.75 3.10
N ILE A 133 4.28 -17.37 3.60
CA ILE A 133 2.92 -17.06 3.17
C ILE A 133 2.30 -16.07 4.16
N ILE A 134 1.87 -14.93 3.66
CA ILE A 134 1.23 -13.87 4.41
C ILE A 134 -0.19 -13.71 3.87
N GLU A 135 -1.20 -13.88 4.74
CA GLU A 135 -2.58 -13.64 4.37
C GLU A 135 -3.19 -12.52 5.22
N ALA A 136 -4.16 -11.84 4.66
CA ALA A 136 -4.85 -10.75 5.32
C ALA A 136 -6.33 -10.73 4.95
N LYS A 137 -7.20 -10.56 5.94
CA LYS A 137 -8.59 -10.15 5.73
C LYS A 137 -8.65 -8.66 5.90
N VAL A 138 -9.10 -7.97 4.87
CA VAL A 138 -9.14 -6.50 4.83
C VAL A 138 -10.57 -6.01 4.69
N ALA A 139 -10.86 -4.87 5.33
CA ALA A 139 -12.14 -4.19 5.23
C ALA A 139 -11.94 -2.69 5.05
N TRP A 140 -12.78 -2.06 4.24
CA TRP A 140 -12.73 -0.62 3.97
C TRP A 140 -14.10 -0.06 3.61
N LEU A 141 -14.18 1.26 3.57
CA LEU A 141 -15.31 1.99 3.02
C LEU A 141 -14.82 2.87 1.87
N ALA A 142 -15.29 2.62 0.66
CA ALA A 142 -15.01 3.45 -0.51
C ALA A 142 -16.19 4.36 -0.80
N CYS A 143 -15.94 5.65 -0.94
CA CYS A 143 -16.99 6.65 -1.15
C CYS A 143 -16.67 7.56 -2.34
N SER A 144 -17.77 7.97 -3.02
CA SER A 144 -17.81 8.99 -4.05
C SER A 144 -19.12 9.77 -3.87
N LYS A 145 -20.13 9.56 -4.70
CA LYS A 145 -21.53 10.01 -4.48
C LYS A 145 -22.28 9.10 -3.52
N THR A 146 -21.86 7.85 -3.45
CA THR A 146 -22.35 6.81 -2.53
C THR A 146 -21.20 6.16 -1.83
N CYS A 147 -21.44 5.46 -0.73
CA CYS A 147 -20.44 4.69 0.00
C CYS A 147 -20.70 3.19 -0.17
N LEU A 148 -19.63 2.46 -0.50
CA LEU A 148 -19.63 1.02 -0.69
C LEU A 148 -18.68 0.40 0.34
N PRO A 149 -19.18 -0.39 1.30
CA PRO A 149 -18.31 -1.21 2.13
C PRO A 149 -17.70 -2.32 1.28
N GLY A 150 -16.41 -2.59 1.50
CA GLY A 150 -15.68 -3.63 0.81
C GLY A 150 -14.93 -4.53 1.77
N TYR A 151 -14.75 -5.79 1.36
CA TYR A 151 -14.02 -6.83 2.07
C TYR A 151 -13.25 -7.67 1.06
N ALA A 152 -12.04 -8.07 1.40
CA ALA A 152 -11.24 -8.98 0.57
C ALA A 152 -10.33 -9.86 1.43
N ASN A 153 -9.97 -11.02 0.87
CA ASN A 153 -8.88 -11.86 1.39
C ASN A 153 -7.70 -11.69 0.44
N LEU A 154 -6.57 -11.27 0.99
CA LEU A 154 -5.35 -11.03 0.25
C LEU A 154 -4.30 -12.06 0.65
N SER A 155 -3.43 -12.42 -0.28
CA SER A 155 -2.31 -13.32 -0.03
C SER A 155 -1.06 -12.84 -0.75
N LEU A 156 0.09 -13.00 -0.11
CA LEU A 156 1.41 -12.75 -0.66
C LEU A 156 2.32 -13.92 -0.27
N THR A 157 3.03 -14.48 -1.24
CA THR A 157 4.05 -15.50 -1.01
C THR A 157 5.41 -14.91 -1.33
N ILE A 158 6.33 -14.98 -0.37
CA ILE A 158 7.73 -14.54 -0.53
C ILE A 158 8.59 -15.81 -0.43
N PRO A 159 9.31 -16.19 -1.51
CA PRO A 159 10.18 -17.36 -1.52
C PRO A 159 11.25 -17.28 -0.45
N VAL A 160 11.65 -18.43 0.10
CA VAL A 160 12.82 -18.55 0.98
C VAL A 160 14.10 -18.55 0.16
N GLY A 161 15.16 -17.84 0.64
CA GLY A 161 16.47 -17.72 0.00
C GLY A 161 17.50 -18.75 0.48
#